data_c3cbd493aac4d251a4c5c2355446941d
#
_entry.id   c3cbd493aac4d251a4c5c2355446941d
#
_cell.length_a   1.000
_cell.length_b   1.000
_cell.length_c   1.000
_cell.angle_alpha   90.00
_cell.angle_beta   90.00
_cell.angle_gamma   90.00
#
_symmetry.space_group_name_H-M   'P 1'
#
loop_
_entity.id
_entity.type
_entity.pdbx_description
1 polymer ?
#
loop_
_entity_poly.entity_id
_entity_poly.type
_entity_poly.pdbx_seq_one_letter_code
_entity_poly.pdbx_strand_id
1 'polypeptide(L)'
;MRWETGELRSGKLGGGMARGDVYLSGVERTFGADEIIVSKTDPKGRIIYANEVFLRLAGYAEKEIIGQPHSIIRHPAMPRCVFKLLWDTIQAGKECFAYVVNRSKNGDHYWVLAHITPTFDGKGNIVSYHSNRRSPRREAVAKAEALYRELLAVEAAHEDRKQGMEAGFKALVDKLQALGVPYDEFVFAL
;
A
#
# COMPACT_ATOMS: atom_id res chain seq x y z
N MET A 1 -8.12 -11.62 19.08
CA MET A 1 -6.86 -12.36 19.24
C MET A 1 -5.72 -11.35 19.38
N ARG A 2 -5.08 -11.35 20.53
CA ARG A 2 -3.94 -10.46 20.82
C ARG A 2 -2.70 -11.06 20.16
N TRP A 3 -1.99 -10.29 19.35
CA TRP A 3 -0.68 -10.67 18.85
C TRP A 3 0.34 -10.44 19.96
N GLU A 4 1.00 -11.51 20.39
CA GLU A 4 2.12 -11.41 21.33
C GLU A 4 3.30 -10.73 20.64
N THR A 5 3.77 -9.66 21.25
CA THR A 5 4.92 -8.87 20.83
C THR A 5 6.20 -9.65 21.11
N GLY A 6 6.79 -10.21 20.07
CA GLY A 6 8.20 -10.63 20.13
C GLY A 6 9.09 -9.42 20.23
N GLU A 7 9.74 -9.24 21.38
CA GLU A 7 10.75 -8.20 21.61
C GLU A 7 11.93 -8.37 20.63
N LEU A 8 12.06 -7.44 19.70
CA LEU A 8 13.30 -7.26 18.94
C LEU A 8 14.24 -6.36 19.75
N ARG A 9 15.22 -6.99 20.37
CA ARG A 9 16.30 -6.33 21.12
C ARG A 9 17.08 -5.38 20.21
N SER A 10 17.30 -4.17 20.73
CA SER A 10 18.09 -3.11 20.12
C SER A 10 19.55 -3.54 19.96
N GLY A 11 20.03 -3.58 18.71
CA GLY A 11 21.44 -3.54 18.38
C GLY A 11 21.76 -2.20 17.73
N LYS A 12 22.44 -1.30 18.45
CA LYS A 12 23.03 -0.08 17.88
C LYS A 12 24.13 -0.44 16.91
N LEU A 13 24.06 0.01 15.65
CA LEU A 13 25.23 0.31 14.82
C LEU A 13 24.89 1.44 13.84
N GLY A 14 25.82 2.35 13.70
CA GLY A 14 25.70 3.73 13.30
C GLY A 14 25.42 4.04 11.83
N GLY A 15 24.97 5.28 11.63
CA GLY A 15 25.29 6.10 10.47
C GLY A 15 24.28 6.06 9.34
N GLY A 16 23.23 6.88 9.42
CA GLY A 16 22.30 7.26 8.36
C GLY A 16 20.95 7.58 8.99
N MET A 17 20.41 8.79 8.79
CA MET A 17 19.10 9.14 9.33
C MET A 17 18.07 8.09 8.91
N ALA A 18 17.81 7.11 9.77
CA ALA A 18 16.66 6.25 9.69
C ALA A 18 15.43 7.16 9.72
N ARG A 19 14.51 7.00 8.80
CA ARG A 19 13.14 7.52 8.98
C ARG A 19 12.70 6.97 10.31
N GLY A 20 12.45 7.88 11.30
CA GLY A 20 12.16 7.53 12.67
C GLY A 20 11.19 6.35 12.77
N ASP A 21 11.38 5.53 13.79
CA ASP A 21 10.55 4.38 14.07
C ASP A 21 9.09 4.78 14.01
N VAL A 22 8.38 4.24 13.03
CA VAL A 22 6.96 4.54 12.83
C VAL A 22 6.19 3.79 13.92
N TYR A 23 5.55 4.54 14.81
CA TYR A 23 4.71 3.94 15.84
C TYR A 23 3.54 3.17 15.19
N LEU A 24 3.34 1.94 15.62
CA LEU A 24 2.24 1.06 15.24
C LEU A 24 1.52 0.63 16.51
N SER A 25 0.20 0.89 16.58
CA SER A 25 -0.62 0.51 17.73
C SER A 25 -1.01 -0.98 17.73
N GLY A 26 -0.92 -1.63 16.57
CA GLY A 26 -1.45 -2.98 16.34
C GLY A 26 -2.98 -3.04 16.24
N VAL A 27 -3.69 -1.90 16.36
CA VAL A 27 -5.16 -1.85 16.31
C VAL A 27 -5.61 -1.73 14.86
N GLU A 28 -6.50 -2.62 14.43
CA GLU A 28 -7.14 -2.53 13.12
C GLU A 28 -8.41 -1.68 13.20
N ARG A 29 -8.52 -0.69 12.30
CA ARG A 29 -9.76 0.04 12.03
C ARG A 29 -10.53 -0.66 10.93
N THR A 30 -11.83 -0.77 11.11
CA THR A 30 -12.75 -1.29 10.10
C THR A 30 -13.71 -0.19 9.64
N PHE A 31 -14.34 -0.40 8.49
CA PHE A 31 -15.36 0.50 7.95
C PHE A 31 -16.43 -0.32 7.22
N GLY A 32 -17.59 0.28 7.00
CA GLY A 32 -18.75 -0.38 6.41
C GLY A 32 -18.49 -0.87 4.98
N ALA A 33 -19.15 -1.94 4.58
CA ALA A 33 -19.05 -2.48 3.23
C ALA A 33 -19.65 -1.54 2.17
N ASP A 34 -20.55 -0.65 2.57
CA ASP A 34 -21.19 0.40 1.77
C ASP A 34 -20.36 1.69 1.72
N GLU A 35 -19.34 1.83 2.56
CA GLU A 35 -18.47 2.99 2.56
C GLU A 35 -17.36 2.87 1.51
N ILE A 36 -17.09 3.98 0.84
CA ILE A 36 -16.02 4.08 -0.16
C ILE A 36 -15.02 5.14 0.28
N ILE A 37 -13.76 4.74 0.40
CA ILE A 37 -12.65 5.65 0.62
C ILE A 37 -12.20 6.18 -0.75
N VAL A 38 -12.16 7.51 -0.92
CA VAL A 38 -11.76 8.15 -2.17
C VAL A 38 -10.61 9.12 -1.93
N SER A 39 -9.60 9.04 -2.80
CA SER A 39 -8.57 10.09 -2.91
C SER A 39 -8.16 10.29 -4.36
N LYS A 40 -7.64 11.50 -4.65
CA LYS A 40 -6.96 11.80 -5.92
C LYS A 40 -5.55 12.30 -5.62
N THR A 41 -4.62 11.98 -6.52
CA THR A 41 -3.26 12.52 -6.46
C THR A 41 -2.91 13.21 -7.78
N ASP A 42 -1.98 14.15 -7.73
CA ASP A 42 -1.29 14.64 -8.92
C ASP A 42 -0.41 13.51 -9.53
N PRO A 43 0.19 13.72 -10.72
CA PRO A 43 1.07 12.72 -11.33
C PRO A 43 2.32 12.38 -10.50
N LYS A 44 2.69 13.21 -9.52
CA LYS A 44 3.80 12.98 -8.59
C LYS A 44 3.39 12.22 -7.32
N GLY A 45 2.11 11.82 -7.22
CA GLY A 45 1.56 11.10 -6.08
C GLY A 45 1.27 11.99 -4.86
N ARG A 46 1.13 13.32 -5.01
CA ARG A 46 0.68 14.21 -3.94
C ARG A 46 -0.84 14.23 -3.89
N ILE A 47 -1.40 14.13 -2.70
CA ILE A 47 -2.84 14.12 -2.48
C ILE A 47 -3.42 15.49 -2.83
N ILE A 48 -4.38 15.52 -3.75
CA ILE A 48 -5.12 16.72 -4.16
C ILE A 48 -6.60 16.67 -3.78
N TYR A 49 -7.07 15.51 -3.34
CA TYR A 49 -8.43 15.30 -2.84
C TYR A 49 -8.47 14.10 -1.90
N ALA A 50 -9.28 14.18 -0.87
CA ALA A 50 -9.63 13.09 0.04
C ALA A 50 -11.07 13.28 0.52
N ASN A 51 -11.89 12.21 0.51
CA ASN A 51 -13.25 12.30 1.06
C ASN A 51 -13.25 12.10 2.59
N GLU A 52 -14.39 12.34 3.22
CA GLU A 52 -14.56 12.25 4.68
C GLU A 52 -14.19 10.85 5.23
N VAL A 53 -14.54 9.79 4.52
CA VAL A 53 -14.21 8.42 4.93
C VAL A 53 -12.70 8.22 4.96
N PHE A 54 -11.97 8.75 3.95
CA PHE A 54 -10.51 8.73 3.96
C PHE A 54 -9.95 9.48 5.16
N LEU A 55 -10.40 10.71 5.41
CA LEU A 55 -9.91 11.56 6.49
C LEU A 55 -10.15 10.93 7.86
N ARG A 56 -11.33 10.38 8.07
CA ARG A 56 -11.72 9.68 9.30
C ARG A 56 -10.84 8.47 9.59
N LEU A 57 -10.63 7.60 8.59
CA LEU A 57 -9.84 6.38 8.76
C LEU A 57 -8.35 6.68 8.88
N ALA A 58 -7.84 7.59 8.05
CA ALA A 58 -6.44 8.01 8.10
C ALA A 58 -6.12 8.84 9.36
N GLY A 59 -7.13 9.46 9.98
CA GLY A 59 -6.97 10.27 11.21
C GLY A 59 -6.28 11.60 10.98
N TYR A 60 -6.39 12.16 9.76
CA TYR A 60 -5.85 13.47 9.40
C TYR A 60 -6.97 14.46 9.12
N ALA A 61 -6.76 15.71 9.47
CA ALA A 61 -7.57 16.80 8.93
C ALA A 61 -7.20 17.05 7.44
N GLU A 62 -8.14 17.54 6.64
CA GLU A 62 -7.92 17.79 5.22
C GLU A 62 -6.69 18.69 4.98
N LYS A 63 -6.55 19.79 5.74
CA LYS A 63 -5.42 20.72 5.66
C LYS A 63 -4.06 20.10 5.98
N GLU A 64 -4.03 18.96 6.68
CA GLU A 64 -2.80 18.26 7.02
C GLU A 64 -2.35 17.30 5.91
N ILE A 65 -3.31 16.83 5.09
CA ILE A 65 -3.04 15.74 4.13
C ILE A 65 -2.99 16.22 2.68
N ILE A 66 -3.72 17.28 2.32
CA ILE A 66 -3.64 17.85 0.98
C ILE A 66 -2.23 18.39 0.71
N GLY A 67 -1.69 18.04 -0.47
CA GLY A 67 -0.32 18.36 -0.88
C GLY A 67 0.75 17.39 -0.35
N GLN A 68 0.41 16.53 0.62
CA GLN A 68 1.34 15.52 1.13
C GLN A 68 1.47 14.34 0.13
N PRO A 69 2.64 13.68 0.09
CA PRO A 69 2.78 12.46 -0.68
C PRO A 69 1.84 11.37 -0.11
N HIS A 70 1.18 10.60 -0.99
CA HIS A 70 0.25 9.56 -0.57
C HIS A 70 0.90 8.51 0.36
N SER A 71 2.23 8.39 0.30
CA SER A 71 3.01 7.52 1.20
C SER A 71 2.94 7.91 2.68
N ILE A 72 2.33 9.05 3.04
CA ILE A 72 2.11 9.45 4.44
C ILE A 72 1.29 8.42 5.21
N ILE A 73 0.38 7.72 4.53
CA ILE A 73 -0.43 6.64 5.10
C ILE A 73 0.12 5.24 4.84
N ARG A 74 1.35 5.12 4.34
CA ARG A 74 1.94 3.81 4.06
C ARG A 74 2.23 3.05 5.34
N HIS A 75 1.74 1.82 5.41
CA HIS A 75 2.08 0.89 6.49
C HIS A 75 3.37 0.12 6.16
N PRO A 76 4.26 -0.14 7.15
CA PRO A 76 5.52 -0.88 6.92
C PRO A 76 5.33 -2.31 6.40
N ALA A 77 4.20 -2.95 6.72
CA ALA A 77 3.87 -4.29 6.22
C ALA A 77 3.54 -4.34 4.71
N MET A 78 3.55 -3.20 4.02
CA MET A 78 3.40 -3.18 2.56
C MET A 78 4.75 -3.36 1.86
N PRO A 79 4.94 -4.44 1.05
CA PRO A 79 6.15 -4.63 0.25
C PRO A 79 6.34 -3.48 -0.74
N ARG A 80 7.60 -3.11 -0.98
CA ARG A 80 7.93 -2.07 -1.98
C ARG A 80 7.64 -2.53 -3.40
N CYS A 81 7.87 -3.80 -3.68
CA CYS A 81 7.63 -4.41 -4.98
C CYS A 81 6.15 -4.32 -5.41
N VAL A 82 5.20 -4.42 -4.47
CA VAL A 82 3.77 -4.23 -4.77
C VAL A 82 3.48 -2.79 -5.19
N PHE A 83 4.10 -1.80 -4.53
CA PHE A 83 3.98 -0.41 -4.96
C PHE A 83 4.69 -0.14 -6.29
N LYS A 84 5.83 -0.81 -6.57
CA LYS A 84 6.47 -0.74 -7.87
C LYS A 84 5.54 -1.23 -8.96
N LEU A 85 4.94 -2.40 -8.80
CA LEU A 85 3.95 -2.94 -9.75
C LEU A 85 2.78 -1.98 -9.95
N LEU A 86 2.22 -1.44 -8.87
CA LEU A 86 1.13 -0.47 -8.92
C LEU A 86 1.52 0.77 -9.74
N TRP A 87 2.66 1.38 -9.42
CA TRP A 87 3.12 2.59 -10.11
C TRP A 87 3.45 2.32 -11.58
N ASP A 88 4.14 1.23 -11.91
CA ASP A 88 4.45 0.86 -13.28
C ASP A 88 3.15 0.67 -14.09
N THR A 89 2.12 0.06 -13.49
CA THR A 89 0.83 -0.19 -14.14
C THR A 89 0.08 1.11 -14.43
N ILE A 90 -0.09 1.98 -13.41
CA ILE A 90 -0.87 3.21 -13.59
C ILE A 90 -0.15 4.27 -14.43
N GLN A 91 1.18 4.31 -14.41
CA GLN A 91 1.98 5.16 -15.28
C GLN A 91 1.96 4.69 -16.74
N ALA A 92 1.76 3.40 -16.98
CA ALA A 92 1.49 2.85 -18.31
C ALA A 92 0.05 3.11 -18.81
N GLY A 93 -0.75 3.90 -18.06
CA GLY A 93 -2.11 4.25 -18.44
C GLY A 93 -3.16 3.18 -18.14
N LYS A 94 -2.81 2.16 -17.37
CA LYS A 94 -3.70 1.06 -17.00
C LYS A 94 -4.24 1.23 -15.58
N GLU A 95 -5.35 0.57 -15.29
CA GLU A 95 -5.89 0.46 -13.93
C GLU A 95 -5.14 -0.62 -13.14
N CYS A 96 -5.14 -0.47 -11.82
CA CYS A 96 -4.53 -1.43 -10.91
C CYS A 96 -5.43 -1.71 -9.72
N PHE A 97 -5.59 -3.00 -9.39
CA PHE A 97 -6.24 -3.45 -8.16
C PHE A 97 -5.18 -4.00 -7.20
N ALA A 98 -5.33 -3.70 -5.91
CA ALA A 98 -4.41 -4.23 -4.90
C ALA A 98 -5.07 -4.29 -3.52
N TYR A 99 -4.77 -5.32 -2.74
CA TYR A 99 -5.00 -5.27 -1.30
C TYR A 99 -3.92 -4.40 -0.67
N VAL A 100 -4.34 -3.42 0.12
CA VAL A 100 -3.41 -2.46 0.72
C VAL A 100 -3.70 -2.33 2.20
N VAL A 101 -2.67 -2.45 3.03
CA VAL A 101 -2.74 -2.02 4.43
C VAL A 101 -2.20 -0.61 4.53
N ASN A 102 -3.01 0.28 5.08
CA ASN A 102 -2.67 1.66 5.35
C ASN A 102 -2.47 1.88 6.85
N ARG A 103 -1.71 2.92 7.20
CA ARG A 103 -1.49 3.36 8.57
C ARG A 103 -2.22 4.67 8.83
N SER A 104 -2.95 4.73 9.93
CA SER A 104 -3.55 5.95 10.45
C SER A 104 -2.51 6.81 11.19
N LYS A 105 -2.80 8.09 11.38
CA LYS A 105 -1.92 9.06 12.08
C LYS A 105 -1.51 8.61 13.48
N ASN A 106 -2.42 7.96 14.20
CA ASN A 106 -2.19 7.44 15.57
C ASN A 106 -1.55 6.06 15.62
N GLY A 107 -1.11 5.50 14.49
CA GLY A 107 -0.48 4.19 14.42
C GLY A 107 -1.40 3.00 14.20
N ASP A 108 -2.72 3.17 14.19
CA ASP A 108 -3.67 2.14 13.80
C ASP A 108 -3.49 1.80 12.31
N HIS A 109 -4.05 0.68 11.88
CA HIS A 109 -4.02 0.30 10.48
C HIS A 109 -5.41 -0.10 9.96
N TYR A 110 -5.57 -0.10 8.65
CA TYR A 110 -6.79 -0.56 8.00
C TYR A 110 -6.47 -1.17 6.64
N TRP A 111 -7.14 -2.29 6.35
CA TRP A 111 -7.04 -2.97 5.07
C TRP A 111 -8.08 -2.48 4.09
N VAL A 112 -7.69 -2.40 2.82
CA VAL A 112 -8.57 -2.00 1.72
C VAL A 112 -8.31 -2.85 0.48
N LEU A 113 -9.34 -3.08 -0.32
CA LEU A 113 -9.19 -3.42 -1.74
C LEU A 113 -9.19 -2.09 -2.51
N ALA A 114 -8.03 -1.71 -3.00
CA ALA A 114 -7.83 -0.47 -3.75
C ALA A 114 -8.00 -0.71 -5.25
N HIS A 115 -8.69 0.22 -5.91
CA HIS A 115 -8.76 0.34 -7.36
C HIS A 115 -8.22 1.72 -7.73
N ILE A 116 -7.16 1.76 -8.51
CA ILE A 116 -6.48 2.99 -8.91
C ILE A 116 -6.52 3.12 -10.43
N THR A 117 -6.96 4.29 -10.91
CA THR A 117 -7.08 4.60 -12.33
C THR A 117 -6.39 5.93 -12.67
N PRO A 118 -5.68 6.03 -13.81
CA PRO A 118 -5.20 7.30 -14.32
C PRO A 118 -6.34 8.13 -14.91
N THR A 119 -6.24 9.45 -14.77
CA THR A 119 -7.12 10.41 -15.44
C THR A 119 -6.32 11.13 -16.53
N PHE A 120 -6.86 11.22 -17.72
CA PHE A 120 -6.21 11.81 -18.89
C PHE A 120 -6.79 13.17 -19.23
N ASP A 121 -5.96 14.07 -19.77
CA ASP A 121 -6.43 15.28 -20.44
C ASP A 121 -6.89 14.99 -21.88
N GLY A 122 -7.41 16.02 -22.56
CA GLY A 122 -7.84 15.91 -23.96
C GLY A 122 -6.72 15.61 -24.97
N LYS A 123 -5.45 15.58 -24.53
CA LYS A 123 -4.28 15.23 -25.33
C LYS A 123 -3.71 13.84 -25.01
N GLY A 124 -4.35 13.11 -24.09
CA GLY A 124 -3.91 11.79 -23.67
C GLY A 124 -2.80 11.78 -22.61
N ASN A 125 -2.47 12.91 -21.98
CA ASN A 125 -1.50 12.95 -20.88
C ASN A 125 -2.18 12.61 -19.56
N ILE A 126 -1.48 11.88 -18.68
CA ILE A 126 -1.95 11.60 -17.33
C ILE A 126 -1.85 12.89 -16.50
N VAL A 127 -2.99 13.36 -15.98
CA VAL A 127 -3.08 14.59 -15.16
C VAL A 127 -3.35 14.31 -13.69
N SER A 128 -3.85 13.14 -13.35
CA SER A 128 -4.08 12.71 -11.97
C SER A 128 -4.27 11.20 -11.89
N TYR A 129 -4.23 10.66 -10.66
CA TYR A 129 -4.68 9.31 -10.37
C TYR A 129 -5.87 9.38 -9.40
N HIS A 130 -6.89 8.58 -9.68
CA HIS A 130 -8.06 8.42 -8.84
C HIS A 130 -8.01 7.07 -8.15
N SER A 131 -8.26 7.02 -6.86
CA SER A 131 -8.28 5.78 -6.10
C SER A 131 -9.58 5.63 -5.32
N ASN A 132 -10.31 4.57 -5.62
CA ASN A 132 -11.45 4.07 -4.85
C ASN A 132 -10.98 2.89 -4.01
N ARG A 133 -11.45 2.81 -2.77
CA ARG A 133 -11.09 1.70 -1.86
C ARG A 133 -12.33 1.22 -1.14
N ARG A 134 -12.50 -0.09 -1.11
CA ARG A 134 -13.61 -0.77 -0.46
C ARG A 134 -13.10 -1.63 0.68
N SER A 135 -14.00 -1.97 1.60
CA SER A 135 -13.74 -2.94 2.66
C SER A 135 -13.48 -4.33 2.03
N PRO A 136 -12.32 -4.95 2.31
CA PRO A 136 -11.95 -6.23 1.72
C PRO A 136 -12.56 -7.40 2.49
N ARG A 137 -12.72 -8.54 1.83
CA ARG A 137 -13.08 -9.80 2.51
C ARG A 137 -11.94 -10.24 3.43
N ARG A 138 -12.27 -10.73 4.62
CA ARG A 138 -11.27 -11.15 5.64
C ARG A 138 -10.37 -12.29 5.15
N GLU A 139 -10.92 -13.23 4.42
CA GLU A 139 -10.17 -14.35 3.82
C GLU A 139 -9.14 -13.85 2.82
N ALA A 140 -9.51 -12.90 1.98
CA ALA A 140 -8.61 -12.27 1.01
C ALA A 140 -7.48 -11.48 1.71
N VAL A 141 -7.80 -10.78 2.80
CA VAL A 141 -6.79 -10.09 3.62
C VAL A 141 -5.77 -11.08 4.17
N ALA A 142 -6.22 -12.23 4.71
CA ALA A 142 -5.32 -13.24 5.26
C ALA A 142 -4.35 -13.81 4.19
N LYS A 143 -4.86 -14.05 2.97
CA LYS A 143 -4.04 -14.51 1.85
C LYS A 143 -3.06 -13.44 1.37
N ALA A 144 -3.52 -12.19 1.24
CA ALA A 144 -2.66 -11.07 0.86
C ALA A 144 -1.56 -10.81 1.90
N GLU A 145 -1.89 -10.89 3.19
CA GLU A 145 -0.93 -10.74 4.29
C GLU A 145 0.14 -11.84 4.26
N ALA A 146 -0.25 -13.09 4.01
CA ALA A 146 0.70 -14.19 3.86
C ALA A 146 1.68 -13.95 2.70
N LEU A 147 1.16 -13.56 1.53
CA LEU A 147 1.99 -13.20 0.38
C LEU A 147 2.93 -12.03 0.70
N TYR A 148 2.42 -10.98 1.34
CA TYR A 148 3.23 -9.80 1.64
C TYR A 148 4.34 -10.09 2.65
N ARG A 149 4.12 -11.00 3.58
CA ARG A 149 5.16 -11.48 4.50
C ARG A 149 6.28 -12.20 3.77
N GLU A 150 5.96 -13.05 2.79
CA GLU A 150 6.94 -13.71 1.93
C GLU A 150 7.76 -12.68 1.13
N LEU A 151 7.09 -11.72 0.47
CA LEU A 151 7.75 -10.69 -0.33
C LEU A 151 8.64 -9.77 0.52
N LEU A 152 8.18 -9.40 1.72
CA LEU A 152 8.98 -8.60 2.66
C LEU A 152 10.24 -9.35 3.13
N ALA A 153 10.15 -10.67 3.33
CA ALA A 153 11.31 -11.48 3.67
C ALA A 153 12.35 -11.49 2.53
N VAL A 154 11.89 -11.59 1.28
CA VAL A 154 12.77 -11.48 0.10
C VAL A 154 13.40 -10.08 0.02
N GLU A 155 12.61 -9.01 0.21
CA GLU A 155 13.13 -7.64 0.20
C GLU A 155 14.17 -7.40 1.31
N ALA A 156 13.97 -7.99 2.49
CA ALA A 156 14.83 -7.82 3.66
C ALA A 156 16.14 -8.61 3.57
N ALA A 157 16.23 -9.63 2.71
CA ALA A 157 17.45 -10.40 2.47
C ALA A 157 18.56 -9.59 1.76
N HIS A 158 18.27 -8.38 1.30
CA HIS A 158 19.19 -7.50 0.61
C HIS A 158 19.48 -6.25 1.44
N GLU A 159 20.74 -5.88 1.60
CA GLU A 159 21.15 -4.64 2.27
C GLU A 159 20.72 -3.40 1.47
N ASP A 160 20.89 -3.44 0.15
CA ASP A 160 20.44 -2.38 -0.75
C ASP A 160 18.93 -2.44 -0.97
N ARG A 161 18.25 -1.35 -0.62
CA ARG A 161 16.78 -1.26 -0.68
C ARG A 161 16.21 -1.38 -2.09
N LYS A 162 16.96 -0.97 -3.12
CA LYS A 162 16.53 -1.06 -4.51
C LYS A 162 16.66 -2.49 -5.00
N GLN A 163 17.78 -3.14 -4.71
CA GLN A 163 17.99 -4.56 -5.02
C GLN A 163 16.94 -5.43 -4.32
N GLY A 164 16.65 -5.18 -3.04
CA GLY A 164 15.59 -5.89 -2.33
C GLY A 164 14.22 -5.73 -2.99
N MET A 165 13.86 -4.51 -3.38
CA MET A 165 12.60 -4.26 -4.10
C MET A 165 12.56 -4.99 -5.46
N GLU A 166 13.65 -5.00 -6.21
CA GLU A 166 13.74 -5.69 -7.51
C GLU A 166 13.66 -7.22 -7.33
N ALA A 167 14.30 -7.77 -6.29
CA ALA A 167 14.20 -9.19 -5.94
C ALA A 167 12.77 -9.57 -5.54
N GLY A 168 12.10 -8.75 -4.70
CA GLY A 168 10.70 -8.94 -4.34
C GLY A 168 9.77 -8.86 -5.55
N PHE A 169 10.02 -7.93 -6.46
CA PHE A 169 9.25 -7.81 -7.70
C PHE A 169 9.41 -9.06 -8.59
N LYS A 170 10.65 -9.55 -8.75
CA LYS A 170 10.91 -10.79 -9.48
C LYS A 170 10.18 -11.98 -8.82
N ALA A 171 10.25 -12.13 -7.50
CA ALA A 171 9.57 -13.20 -6.78
C ALA A 171 8.04 -13.16 -6.98
N LEU A 172 7.44 -11.96 -7.01
CA LEU A 172 6.03 -11.80 -7.31
C LEU A 172 5.69 -12.24 -8.75
N VAL A 173 6.49 -11.80 -9.73
CA VAL A 173 6.30 -12.18 -11.14
C VAL A 173 6.47 -13.70 -11.34
N ASP A 174 7.51 -14.31 -10.76
CA ASP A 174 7.76 -15.75 -10.83
C ASP A 174 6.56 -16.53 -10.25
N LYS A 175 5.98 -16.06 -9.14
CA LYS A 175 4.80 -16.66 -8.52
C LYS A 175 3.57 -16.60 -9.43
N LEU A 176 3.31 -15.44 -10.07
CA LEU A 176 2.21 -15.28 -11.02
C LEU A 176 2.38 -16.19 -12.24
N GLN A 177 3.60 -16.26 -12.77
CA GLN A 177 3.93 -17.16 -13.89
C GLN A 177 3.72 -18.64 -13.52
N ALA A 178 4.13 -19.06 -12.33
CA ALA A 178 3.93 -20.41 -11.85
C ALA A 178 2.44 -20.77 -11.70
N LEU A 179 1.60 -19.79 -11.37
CA LEU A 179 0.15 -19.95 -11.30
C LEU A 179 -0.54 -19.86 -12.69
N GLY A 180 0.16 -19.33 -13.70
CA GLY A 180 -0.36 -19.16 -15.05
C GLY A 180 -1.45 -18.09 -15.17
N VAL A 181 -1.50 -17.12 -14.24
CA VAL A 181 -2.54 -16.08 -14.18
C VAL A 181 -1.93 -14.68 -14.21
N PRO A 182 -2.56 -13.68 -14.85
CA PRO A 182 -2.18 -12.28 -14.74
C PRO A 182 -2.47 -11.74 -13.34
N TYR A 183 -1.84 -10.60 -13.01
CA TYR A 183 -1.90 -10.03 -11.66
C TYR A 183 -3.31 -9.65 -11.20
N ASP A 184 -4.13 -9.09 -12.06
CA ASP A 184 -5.51 -8.69 -11.77
C ASP A 184 -6.40 -9.91 -11.47
N GLU A 185 -6.32 -10.97 -12.27
CA GLU A 185 -7.00 -12.24 -11.99
C GLU A 185 -6.56 -12.81 -10.64
N PHE A 186 -5.25 -12.79 -10.36
CA PHE A 186 -4.72 -13.24 -9.07
C PHE A 186 -5.31 -12.44 -7.90
N VAL A 187 -5.37 -11.10 -8.01
CA VAL A 187 -5.93 -10.25 -6.95
C VAL A 187 -7.40 -10.56 -6.69
N PHE A 188 -8.18 -10.80 -7.74
CA PHE A 188 -9.61 -11.14 -7.60
C PHE A 188 -9.86 -12.57 -7.11
N ALA A 189 -8.90 -13.48 -7.27
CA ALA A 189 -8.96 -14.85 -6.78
C ALA A 189 -8.54 -15.02 -5.30
N LEU A 190 -7.99 -13.96 -4.68
CA LEU A 190 -7.69 -13.96 -3.26
C LEU A 190 -8.96 -13.97 -2.43
#